data_783d5be872b83059ab4e370998bf0e6d
#
_entry.id   783d5be872b83059ab4e370998bf0e6d
#
_cell.length_a   1.000
_cell.length_b   1.000
_cell.length_c   1.000
_cell.angle_alpha   90.00
_cell.angle_beta   90.00
_cell.angle_gamma   90.00
#
_symmetry.space_group_name_H-M   'P 1'
#
loop_
_entity.id
_entity.type
_entity.pdbx_description
1 polymer ?
#
loop_
_entity_poly.entity_id
_entity_poly.type
_entity_poly.pdbx_seq_one_letter_code
_entity_poly.pdbx_strand_id
1 'polypeptide(L)'
;MPPAQVGNAYLNFIASHDGIGMRPAEGVLSEEEINGMLMRLEKNGSQFSMRKLPSKEEKVYEANISLFNALQYTDEDSMGKYSLERFIASHCIILSIEGVPAFYFNSFFATQNDDKSYLNSNVKRDLNRHKWNYSNLEATLKDENSVENKCYELLKTLISIR
;
A
#
# COMPACT_ATOMS: atom_id res chain seq x y z
N MET A 1 -11.37 18.68 -1.07
CA MET A 1 -12.30 18.05 -2.03
C MET A 1 -13.66 18.70 -1.88
N PRO A 2 -14.43 18.96 -2.95
CA PRO A 2 -15.82 19.38 -2.80
C PRO A 2 -16.62 18.23 -2.20
N PRO A 3 -17.74 18.53 -1.47
CA PRO A 3 -18.60 17.49 -0.92
C PRO A 3 -19.21 16.64 -2.05
N ALA A 4 -19.50 15.37 -1.77
CA ALA A 4 -20.15 14.49 -2.71
C ALA A 4 -21.57 15.02 -3.03
N GLN A 5 -22.00 14.87 -4.30
CA GLN A 5 -23.37 15.22 -4.68
C GLN A 5 -24.37 14.26 -4.02
N VAL A 6 -25.60 14.74 -3.81
CA VAL A 6 -26.68 13.93 -3.21
C VAL A 6 -26.85 12.62 -3.97
N GLY A 7 -26.84 11.51 -3.24
CA GLY A 7 -26.94 10.16 -3.79
C GLY A 7 -25.61 9.53 -4.25
N ASN A 8 -24.49 10.26 -4.13
CA ASN A 8 -23.15 9.76 -4.43
C ASN A 8 -22.27 9.76 -3.17
N ALA A 9 -21.23 8.94 -3.18
CA ALA A 9 -20.20 8.92 -2.15
C ALA A 9 -18.81 8.70 -2.80
N TYR A 10 -17.77 9.21 -2.15
CA TYR A 10 -16.41 8.88 -2.52
C TYR A 10 -16.04 7.49 -1.98
N LEU A 11 -15.28 6.73 -2.75
CA LEU A 11 -14.63 5.50 -2.29
C LEU A 11 -13.15 5.81 -2.05
N ASN A 12 -12.72 5.78 -0.80
CA ASN A 12 -11.37 6.15 -0.39
C ASN A 12 -10.55 4.90 -0.11
N PHE A 13 -9.46 4.71 -0.86
CA PHE A 13 -8.53 3.61 -0.60
C PHE A 13 -7.09 4.04 -0.97
N ILE A 14 -6.11 3.43 -0.31
CA ILE A 14 -4.68 3.70 -0.50
C ILE A 14 -3.89 2.47 -0.96
N ALA A 15 -4.52 1.31 -0.98
CA ALA A 15 -3.92 0.07 -1.44
C ALA A 15 -4.95 -0.78 -2.17
N SER A 16 -4.49 -1.54 -3.15
CA SER A 16 -5.27 -2.54 -3.88
C SER A 16 -4.42 -3.78 -4.17
N HIS A 17 -5.03 -4.80 -4.74
CA HIS A 17 -4.33 -6.02 -5.19
C HIS A 17 -3.31 -5.78 -6.32
N ASP A 18 -3.37 -4.63 -6.97
CA ASP A 18 -2.44 -4.28 -8.06
C ASP A 18 -1.15 -3.65 -7.55
N GLY A 19 -1.20 -2.94 -6.44
CA GLY A 19 -0.11 -2.12 -5.91
C GLY A 19 -0.51 -0.64 -5.84
N ILE A 20 0.44 0.25 -6.10
CA ILE A 20 0.27 1.70 -6.00
C ILE A 20 0.23 2.30 -7.41
N GLY A 21 -0.90 2.94 -7.76
CA GLY A 21 -1.04 3.65 -9.03
C GLY A 21 -0.22 4.94 -9.05
N MET A 22 0.61 5.12 -10.06
CA MET A 22 1.49 6.29 -10.20
C MET A 22 0.86 7.44 -11.00
N ARG A 23 -0.15 7.14 -11.81
CA ARG A 23 -0.80 8.15 -12.66
C ARG A 23 -1.42 9.33 -11.91
N PRO A 24 -2.01 9.16 -10.71
CA PRO A 24 -2.54 10.29 -9.94
C PRO A 24 -1.48 11.31 -9.50
N ALA A 25 -0.21 10.93 -9.45
CA ALA A 25 0.90 11.85 -9.13
C ALA A 25 1.26 12.76 -10.31
N GLU A 26 0.92 12.36 -11.56
CA GLU A 26 1.24 13.12 -12.76
C GLU A 26 0.46 14.45 -12.79
N GLY A 27 1.19 15.56 -12.98
CA GLY A 27 0.61 16.90 -12.96
C GLY A 27 0.37 17.49 -11.57
N VAL A 28 0.58 16.69 -10.50
CA VAL A 28 0.55 17.12 -9.09
C VAL A 28 1.98 17.27 -8.56
N LEU A 29 2.80 16.25 -8.80
CA LEU A 29 4.22 16.24 -8.46
C LEU A 29 5.08 16.53 -9.69
N SER A 30 6.25 17.14 -9.46
CA SER A 30 7.27 17.31 -10.50
C SER A 30 7.87 15.95 -10.92
N GLU A 31 8.49 15.89 -12.08
CA GLU A 31 9.18 14.68 -12.53
C GLU A 31 10.33 14.28 -11.59
N GLU A 32 11.01 15.24 -10.96
CA GLU A 32 12.06 14.98 -9.99
C GLU A 32 11.50 14.30 -8.72
N GLU A 33 10.38 14.80 -8.19
CA GLU A 33 9.70 14.20 -7.04
C GLU A 33 9.18 12.79 -7.36
N ILE A 34 8.60 12.59 -8.55
CA ILE A 34 8.15 11.26 -9.00
C ILE A 34 9.35 10.30 -9.08
N ASN A 35 10.45 10.72 -9.69
CA ASN A 35 11.65 9.88 -9.79
C ASN A 35 12.25 9.56 -8.41
N GLY A 36 12.30 10.52 -7.50
CA GLY A 36 12.73 10.31 -6.11
C GLY A 36 11.86 9.27 -5.39
N MET A 37 10.53 9.37 -5.59
CA MET A 37 9.58 8.39 -5.04
C MET A 37 9.79 6.99 -5.65
N LEU A 38 9.97 6.88 -6.97
CA LEU A 38 10.24 5.60 -7.64
C LEU A 38 11.52 4.95 -7.13
N MET A 39 12.61 5.71 -7.00
CA MET A 39 13.88 5.20 -6.46
C MET A 39 13.72 4.65 -5.03
N ARG A 40 12.91 5.32 -4.19
CA ARG A 40 12.63 4.84 -2.85
C ARG A 40 11.79 3.55 -2.86
N LEU A 41 10.75 3.50 -3.68
CA LEU A 41 9.93 2.30 -3.83
C LEU A 41 10.75 1.11 -4.33
N GLU A 42 11.69 1.33 -5.25
CA GLU A 42 12.62 0.31 -5.72
C GLU A 42 13.51 -0.23 -4.61
N LYS A 43 14.10 0.66 -3.78
CA LYS A 43 14.85 0.26 -2.58
C LYS A 43 14.02 -0.58 -1.60
N ASN A 44 12.72 -0.30 -1.51
CA ASN A 44 11.79 -1.03 -0.66
C ASN A 44 11.24 -2.31 -1.32
N GLY A 45 11.77 -2.71 -2.48
CA GLY A 45 11.46 -3.98 -3.15
C GLY A 45 10.34 -3.90 -4.18
N SER A 46 10.01 -2.71 -4.70
CA SER A 46 9.02 -2.58 -5.77
C SER A 46 9.52 -3.14 -7.10
N GLN A 47 8.59 -3.71 -7.86
CA GLN A 47 8.69 -3.88 -9.31
C GLN A 47 7.78 -2.86 -9.98
N PHE A 48 8.10 -2.46 -11.23
CA PHE A 48 7.33 -1.43 -11.93
C PHE A 48 6.66 -1.96 -13.19
N SER A 49 5.38 -1.64 -13.35
CA SER A 49 4.65 -1.86 -14.59
C SER A 49 4.70 -0.60 -15.45
N MET A 50 5.04 -0.78 -16.74
CA MET A 50 5.27 0.31 -17.69
C MET A 50 4.08 0.46 -18.64
N ARG A 51 3.78 1.68 -19.03
CA ARG A 51 2.88 1.99 -20.14
C ARG A 51 3.61 2.73 -21.25
N LYS A 52 3.22 2.49 -22.49
CA LYS A 52 3.71 3.22 -23.64
C LYS A 52 2.92 4.53 -23.81
N LEU A 53 3.64 5.62 -24.03
CA LEU A 53 3.07 6.91 -24.40
C LEU A 53 2.89 7.01 -25.92
N PRO A 54 2.09 7.96 -26.42
CA PRO A 54 2.01 8.24 -27.86
C PRO A 54 3.38 8.59 -28.48
N SER A 55 4.30 9.18 -27.72
CA SER A 55 5.70 9.45 -28.09
C SER A 55 6.55 8.18 -28.26
N LYS A 56 6.02 6.98 -27.96
CA LYS A 56 6.71 5.68 -27.86
C LYS A 56 7.63 5.55 -26.63
N GLU A 57 7.75 6.56 -25.82
CA GLU A 57 8.43 6.46 -24.52
C GLU A 57 7.65 5.57 -23.56
N GLU A 58 8.36 4.95 -22.63
CA GLU A 58 7.75 4.17 -21.56
C GLU A 58 7.74 4.96 -20.25
N LYS A 59 6.60 4.94 -19.53
CA LYS A 59 6.45 5.57 -18.23
C LYS A 59 5.87 4.58 -17.23
N VAL A 60 6.36 4.63 -15.99
CA VAL A 60 5.80 3.85 -14.91
C VAL A 60 4.35 4.29 -14.66
N TYR A 61 3.42 3.34 -14.62
CA TYR A 61 2.03 3.64 -14.27
C TYR A 61 1.60 2.96 -12.97
N GLU A 62 2.34 1.95 -12.51
CA GLU A 62 2.02 1.17 -11.32
C GLU A 62 3.32 0.69 -10.65
N ALA A 63 3.41 0.91 -9.35
CA ALA A 63 4.43 0.31 -8.48
C ALA A 63 3.84 -0.95 -7.84
N ASN A 64 4.37 -2.11 -8.22
CA ASN A 64 3.95 -3.41 -7.72
C ASN A 64 4.71 -3.70 -6.42
N ILE A 65 4.10 -3.38 -5.31
CA ILE A 65 4.65 -3.47 -3.95
C ILE A 65 3.50 -3.51 -2.96
N SER A 66 3.67 -4.18 -1.82
CA SER A 66 2.71 -4.04 -0.73
C SER A 66 2.82 -2.63 -0.13
N LEU A 67 1.70 -2.06 0.33
CA LEU A 67 1.72 -0.75 0.96
C LEU A 67 2.61 -0.73 2.21
N PHE A 68 2.66 -1.84 2.95
CA PHE A 68 3.52 -1.93 4.12
C PHE A 68 5.00 -1.80 3.74
N ASN A 69 5.48 -2.55 2.74
CA ASN A 69 6.84 -2.41 2.25
C ASN A 69 7.12 -1.02 1.67
N ALA A 70 6.18 -0.42 0.96
CA ALA A 70 6.33 0.92 0.41
C ALA A 70 6.61 1.98 1.50
N LEU A 71 6.05 1.78 2.71
CA LEU A 71 6.18 2.68 3.86
C LEU A 71 7.19 2.20 4.91
N GLN A 72 7.84 1.04 4.70
CA GLN A 72 8.65 0.38 5.72
C GLN A 72 9.91 1.17 6.07
N TYR A 73 10.60 1.70 5.07
CA TYR A 73 11.87 2.41 5.27
C TYR A 73 11.81 3.82 4.68
N THR A 74 12.49 4.76 5.33
CA THR A 74 12.74 6.12 4.84
C THR A 74 14.23 6.44 4.98
N ASP A 75 14.66 7.59 4.45
CA ASP A 75 16.07 8.01 4.60
C ASP A 75 16.40 8.31 6.06
N GLU A 76 15.41 8.81 6.83
CA GLU A 76 15.54 9.12 8.25
C GLU A 76 15.34 7.90 9.15
N ASP A 77 14.68 6.86 8.63
CA ASP A 77 14.38 5.62 9.34
C ASP A 77 14.73 4.40 8.47
N SER A 78 16.04 4.24 8.23
CA SER A 78 16.56 3.12 7.42
C SER A 78 16.40 1.74 8.08
N MET A 79 16.12 1.71 9.39
CA MET A 79 15.86 0.47 10.15
C MET A 79 14.37 0.11 10.24
N GLY A 80 13.48 1.00 9.77
CA GLY A 80 12.04 0.76 9.79
C GLY A 80 11.43 0.75 11.20
N LYS A 81 12.02 1.48 12.13
CA LYS A 81 11.54 1.55 13.53
C LYS A 81 10.09 2.00 13.63
N TYR A 82 9.68 2.92 12.76
CA TYR A 82 8.34 3.49 12.73
C TYR A 82 7.50 3.00 11.53
N SER A 83 7.79 1.82 11.01
CA SER A 83 7.09 1.26 9.84
C SER A 83 5.59 1.07 10.08
N LEU A 84 5.22 0.51 11.24
CA LEU A 84 3.82 0.29 11.59
C LEU A 84 3.08 1.61 11.80
N GLU A 85 3.69 2.57 12.49
CA GLU A 85 3.10 3.89 12.73
C GLU A 85 2.85 4.65 11.43
N ARG A 86 3.79 4.64 10.48
CA ARG A 86 3.59 5.24 9.15
C ARG A 86 2.46 4.56 8.39
N PHE A 87 2.42 3.23 8.44
CA PHE A 87 1.38 2.45 7.80
C PHE A 87 0.00 2.77 8.39
N ILE A 88 -0.14 2.81 9.70
CA ILE A 88 -1.38 3.18 10.39
C ILE A 88 -1.76 4.63 10.09
N ALA A 89 -0.81 5.57 10.13
CA ALA A 89 -1.04 6.97 9.81
C ALA A 89 -1.62 7.15 8.38
N SER A 90 -1.14 6.38 7.41
CA SER A 90 -1.69 6.41 6.04
C SER A 90 -3.16 5.99 6.00
N HIS A 91 -3.56 5.01 6.81
CA HIS A 91 -4.96 4.58 6.92
C HIS A 91 -5.82 5.61 7.68
N CYS A 92 -5.26 6.32 8.65
CA CYS A 92 -5.96 7.42 9.33
C CYS A 92 -6.37 8.51 8.32
N ILE A 93 -5.59 8.76 7.28
CA ILE A 93 -5.93 9.75 6.25
C ILE A 93 -7.26 9.37 5.56
N ILE A 94 -7.40 8.13 5.09
CA ILE A 94 -8.64 7.71 4.41
C ILE A 94 -9.83 7.61 5.36
N LEU A 95 -9.58 7.39 6.64
CA LEU A 95 -10.62 7.38 7.67
C LEU A 95 -11.08 8.79 8.06
N SER A 96 -10.25 9.81 7.89
CA SER A 96 -10.55 11.19 8.27
C SER A 96 -11.27 12.01 7.20
N ILE A 97 -11.27 11.55 5.93
CA ILE A 97 -11.92 12.28 4.83
C ILE A 97 -13.34 11.75 4.56
N GLU A 98 -14.16 12.60 3.94
CA GLU A 98 -15.53 12.23 3.54
C GLU A 98 -15.51 11.07 2.54
N GLY A 99 -16.42 10.11 2.71
CA GLY A 99 -16.62 8.98 1.82
C GLY A 99 -16.62 7.63 2.54
N VAL A 100 -16.58 6.56 1.79
CA VAL A 100 -16.52 5.17 2.27
C VAL A 100 -15.09 4.70 2.21
N PRO A 101 -14.41 4.47 3.34
CA PRO A 101 -13.07 3.89 3.35
C PRO A 101 -13.11 2.43 2.93
N ALA A 102 -12.25 2.04 2.00
CA ALA A 102 -12.08 0.66 1.58
C ALA A 102 -10.67 0.18 1.90
N PHE A 103 -10.58 -0.99 2.50
CA PHE A 103 -9.33 -1.59 2.91
C PHE A 103 -9.02 -2.79 2.02
N TYR A 104 -7.82 -2.82 1.47
CA TYR A 104 -7.33 -4.03 0.85
C TYR A 104 -7.09 -5.10 1.92
N PHE A 105 -7.53 -6.34 1.67
CA PHE A 105 -7.49 -7.43 2.65
C PHE A 105 -6.11 -7.58 3.33
N ASN A 106 -5.04 -7.61 2.54
CA ASN A 106 -3.70 -7.77 3.07
C ASN A 106 -3.22 -6.57 3.90
N SER A 107 -3.85 -5.41 3.78
CA SER A 107 -3.54 -4.24 4.61
C SER A 107 -3.95 -4.42 6.07
N PHE A 108 -4.96 -5.25 6.36
CA PHE A 108 -5.33 -5.52 7.75
C PHE A 108 -4.21 -6.17 8.58
N PHE A 109 -3.26 -6.80 7.91
CA PHE A 109 -2.20 -7.56 8.54
C PHE A 109 -0.80 -6.99 8.24
N ALA A 110 -0.69 -5.74 7.79
CA ALA A 110 0.59 -5.16 7.38
C ALA A 110 1.42 -6.12 6.51
N THR A 111 0.73 -6.86 5.61
CA THR A 111 1.35 -7.93 4.83
C THR A 111 2.49 -7.40 3.98
N GLN A 112 3.64 -8.05 4.09
CA GLN A 112 4.83 -7.71 3.31
C GLN A 112 4.74 -8.23 1.87
N ASN A 113 5.73 -7.86 1.04
CA ASN A 113 5.89 -8.40 -0.30
C ASN A 113 5.98 -9.93 -0.28
N ASP A 114 5.29 -10.60 -1.19
CA ASP A 114 5.44 -12.03 -1.43
C ASP A 114 6.49 -12.29 -2.52
N ASP A 115 7.76 -12.07 -2.16
CA ASP A 115 8.90 -12.27 -3.06
C ASP A 115 8.95 -13.69 -3.62
N LYS A 116 8.55 -14.69 -2.81
CA LYS A 116 8.52 -16.09 -3.22
C LYS A 116 7.50 -16.32 -4.34
N SER A 117 6.31 -15.78 -4.21
CA SER A 117 5.28 -15.87 -5.25
C SER A 117 5.72 -15.18 -6.53
N TYR A 118 6.32 -14.00 -6.41
CA TYR A 118 6.87 -13.27 -7.56
C TYR A 118 7.97 -14.05 -8.27
N LEU A 119 8.95 -14.58 -7.54
CA LEU A 119 10.05 -15.36 -8.11
C LEU A 119 9.57 -16.64 -8.84
N ASN A 120 8.49 -17.25 -8.35
CA ASN A 120 7.92 -18.44 -8.95
C ASN A 120 7.10 -18.14 -10.22
N SER A 121 6.34 -17.05 -10.24
CA SER A 121 5.40 -16.72 -11.32
C SER A 121 5.97 -15.75 -12.35
N ASN A 122 6.97 -14.95 -11.97
CA ASN A 122 7.46 -13.78 -12.69
C ASN A 122 6.34 -12.73 -12.99
N VAL A 123 5.27 -12.75 -12.20
CA VAL A 123 4.16 -11.79 -12.29
C VAL A 123 4.37 -10.73 -11.22
N LYS A 124 4.67 -9.49 -11.62
CA LYS A 124 5.02 -8.38 -10.71
C LYS A 124 3.97 -8.13 -9.63
N ARG A 125 2.70 -8.25 -9.98
CA ARG A 125 1.58 -8.05 -9.05
C ARG A 125 1.50 -9.09 -7.93
N ASP A 126 2.13 -10.26 -8.10
CA ASP A 126 2.13 -11.30 -7.07
C ASP A 126 2.92 -10.87 -5.82
N LEU A 127 3.83 -9.88 -5.94
CA LEU A 127 4.44 -9.22 -4.78
C LEU A 127 3.39 -8.74 -3.75
N ASN A 128 2.27 -8.22 -4.23
CA ASN A 128 1.23 -7.64 -3.38
C ASN A 128 0.00 -8.54 -3.24
N ARG A 129 0.06 -9.80 -3.66
CA ARG A 129 -1.06 -10.75 -3.66
C ARG A 129 -0.82 -11.95 -2.77
N HIS A 130 -0.17 -11.73 -1.62
CA HIS A 130 0.07 -12.81 -0.67
C HIS A 130 -1.24 -13.55 -0.32
N LYS A 131 -1.16 -14.87 -0.34
CA LYS A 131 -2.29 -15.77 -0.04
C LYS A 131 -2.07 -16.38 1.34
N TRP A 132 -2.73 -15.83 2.32
CA TRP A 132 -2.67 -16.36 3.68
C TRP A 132 -3.26 -17.76 3.77
N ASN A 133 -2.53 -18.67 4.39
CA ASN A 133 -3.11 -19.87 4.92
C ASN A 133 -3.89 -19.55 6.21
N TYR A 134 -5.12 -20.03 6.33
CA TYR A 134 -5.99 -19.71 7.46
C TYR A 134 -5.34 -20.02 8.81
N SER A 135 -4.79 -21.23 8.97
CA SER A 135 -4.18 -21.64 10.24
C SER A 135 -2.95 -20.81 10.61
N ASN A 136 -2.14 -20.41 9.61
CA ASN A 136 -0.99 -19.56 9.83
C ASN A 136 -1.41 -18.15 10.24
N LEU A 137 -2.38 -17.57 9.53
CA LEU A 137 -2.91 -16.24 9.86
C LEU A 137 -3.52 -16.24 11.28
N GLU A 138 -4.33 -17.25 11.61
CA GLU A 138 -4.92 -17.37 12.94
C GLU A 138 -3.84 -17.47 14.03
N ALA A 139 -2.79 -18.25 13.82
CA ALA A 139 -1.68 -18.37 14.75
C ALA A 139 -0.93 -17.04 14.94
N THR A 140 -0.65 -16.35 13.83
CA THR A 140 0.01 -15.04 13.84
C THR A 140 -0.84 -13.98 14.56
N LEU A 141 -2.16 -13.99 14.36
CA LEU A 141 -3.08 -13.05 15.02
C LEU A 141 -3.29 -13.37 16.52
N LYS A 142 -2.93 -14.55 17.00
CA LYS A 142 -2.91 -14.88 18.45
C LYS A 142 -1.64 -14.40 19.14
N ASP A 143 -0.58 -14.10 18.38
CA ASP A 143 0.65 -13.53 18.93
C ASP A 143 0.54 -12.00 19.03
N GLU A 144 0.28 -11.49 20.22
CA GLU A 144 0.17 -10.06 20.52
C GLU A 144 1.45 -9.26 20.19
N ASN A 145 2.60 -9.94 20.05
CA ASN A 145 3.85 -9.29 19.67
C ASN A 145 4.04 -9.18 18.16
N SER A 146 3.29 -9.94 17.38
CA SER A 146 3.37 -9.88 15.91
C SER A 146 2.97 -8.50 15.38
N VAL A 147 3.56 -8.11 14.25
CA VAL A 147 3.19 -6.86 13.55
C VAL A 147 1.77 -6.97 13.00
N GLU A 148 1.40 -8.15 12.55
CA GLU A 148 0.08 -8.47 11.99
C GLU A 148 -1.03 -8.29 13.02
N ASN A 149 -0.85 -8.82 14.25
CA ASN A 149 -1.82 -8.63 15.34
C ASN A 149 -1.94 -7.15 15.70
N LYS A 150 -0.82 -6.47 15.93
CA LYS A 150 -0.80 -5.03 16.27
C LYS A 150 -1.49 -4.20 15.21
N CYS A 151 -1.21 -4.46 13.93
CA CYS A 151 -1.85 -3.78 12.82
C CYS A 151 -3.35 -4.01 12.82
N TYR A 152 -3.77 -5.27 12.93
CA TYR A 152 -5.17 -5.67 12.92
C TYR A 152 -5.96 -4.99 14.05
N GLU A 153 -5.48 -5.03 15.30
CA GLU A 153 -6.17 -4.44 16.44
C GLU A 153 -6.21 -2.90 16.37
N LEU A 154 -5.15 -2.26 15.87
CA LEU A 154 -5.15 -0.81 15.64
C LEU A 154 -6.16 -0.40 14.58
N LEU A 155 -6.18 -1.06 13.42
CA LEU A 155 -7.13 -0.74 12.34
C LEU A 155 -8.56 -1.03 12.76
N LYS A 156 -8.82 -2.14 13.43
CA LYS A 156 -10.13 -2.48 13.99
C LYS A 156 -10.63 -1.39 14.96
N THR A 157 -9.76 -0.90 15.84
CA THR A 157 -10.08 0.20 16.75
C THR A 157 -10.40 1.48 15.98
N LEU A 158 -9.56 1.88 15.03
CA LEU A 158 -9.77 3.09 14.22
C LEU A 158 -11.07 3.04 13.42
N ILE A 159 -11.40 1.88 12.84
CA ILE A 159 -12.65 1.68 12.10
C ILE A 159 -13.85 1.78 13.04
N SER A 160 -13.75 1.30 14.29
CA SER A 160 -14.85 1.37 15.26
C SER A 160 -15.14 2.78 15.79
N ILE A 161 -14.16 3.70 15.68
CA ILE A 161 -14.31 5.11 16.10
C ILE A 161 -15.03 5.92 15.03
N ARG A 162 -14.91 5.54 13.76
CA ARG A 162 -15.54 6.24 12.65
C ARG A 162 -17.03 5.90 12.51
#